data_5e55f8b26360365fc4bfb9954a3d71f8
#
_entry.id   5e55f8b26360365fc4bfb9954a3d71f8
#
_cell.length_a   1.000
_cell.length_b   1.000
_cell.length_c   1.000
_cell.angle_alpha   90.00
_cell.angle_beta   90.00
_cell.angle_gamma   90.00
#
_symmetry.space_group_name_H-M   'P 1'
#
loop_
_entity.id
_entity.type
_entity.pdbx_description
1 polymer ?
#
loop_
_entity_poly.entity_id
_entity_poly.type
_entity_poly.pdbx_seq_one_letter_code
_entity_poly.pdbx_strand_id
1 'polypeptide(L)'
;MGKLDQYKIAEEPFYQSQADEVDMYKAAYTNRMPVKLKGPTGCGKSRFVEYMAYKLGKPLITVACNEDMSASDLVGRFLLDKEGTIWKDGPLAMAARYGGICYLDEVVEARQDTTVVIHPLTDYRRTLPLDKKGELIEAHPDFQLVISYNPGYQNLMKDLKQSTKQRFCGFNFQYPDEKTEAHIVSKESGIDEKTALKLVQIAQRARNLVGHGLDEGISTRLCVYAGQLIADKVEKKSACKIAMVNPITDDLDIVDTLYAALSLIHI
;
A
#
# COMPACT_ATOMS: atom_id res chain seq x y z
N MET A 1 17.23 -23.90 -1.80
CA MET A 1 16.62 -22.61 -1.46
C MET A 1 15.86 -22.11 -2.69
N GLY A 2 14.55 -21.88 -2.61
CA GLY A 2 13.76 -21.40 -3.74
C GLY A 2 14.18 -19.98 -4.13
N LYS A 3 14.05 -19.62 -5.41
CA LYS A 3 14.46 -18.28 -5.91
C LYS A 3 13.70 -17.11 -5.25
N LEU A 4 12.54 -17.38 -4.64
CA LEU A 4 11.72 -16.38 -3.94
C LEU A 4 11.72 -16.51 -2.41
N ASP A 5 12.54 -17.41 -1.82
CA ASP A 5 12.52 -17.63 -0.36
C ASP A 5 12.86 -16.36 0.45
N GLN A 6 13.71 -15.50 -0.10
CA GLN A 6 14.07 -14.21 0.50
C GLN A 6 12.89 -13.22 0.59
N TYR A 7 11.81 -13.44 -0.17
CA TYR A 7 10.61 -12.60 -0.19
C TYR A 7 9.48 -13.15 0.68
N LYS A 8 9.72 -14.25 1.42
CA LYS A 8 8.75 -14.77 2.38
C LYS A 8 8.76 -13.94 3.65
N ILE A 9 7.59 -13.61 4.14
CA ILE A 9 7.43 -12.88 5.41
C ILE A 9 7.61 -13.89 6.53
N ALA A 10 8.59 -13.64 7.41
CA ALA A 10 8.99 -14.56 8.47
C ALA A 10 8.03 -14.54 9.66
N GLU A 11 7.50 -13.38 10.02
CA GLU A 11 6.62 -13.19 11.16
C GLU A 11 5.26 -12.66 10.72
N GLU A 12 4.20 -13.06 11.44
CA GLU A 12 2.85 -12.59 11.14
C GLU A 12 2.72 -11.09 11.35
N PRO A 13 2.46 -10.30 10.29
CA PRO A 13 2.20 -8.88 10.46
C PRO A 13 0.89 -8.66 11.22
N PHE A 14 0.88 -7.74 12.17
CA PHE A 14 -0.37 -7.37 12.82
C PHE A 14 -1.31 -6.71 11.82
N TYR A 15 -2.49 -7.29 11.66
CA TYR A 15 -3.58 -6.75 10.84
C TYR A 15 -4.91 -6.99 11.52
N GLN A 16 -5.70 -5.94 11.71
CA GLN A 16 -7.06 -6.02 12.25
C GLN A 16 -8.06 -5.96 11.09
N SER A 17 -8.72 -7.07 10.84
CA SER A 17 -9.79 -7.14 9.83
C SER A 17 -10.95 -6.22 10.22
N GLN A 18 -11.50 -5.53 9.20
CA GLN A 18 -12.63 -4.61 9.38
C GLN A 18 -13.95 -5.21 8.93
N ALA A 19 -13.90 -6.19 8.02
CA ALA A 19 -15.06 -6.90 7.47
C ALA A 19 -14.64 -8.29 6.98
N ASP A 20 -15.04 -8.64 5.77
CA ASP A 20 -14.80 -9.93 5.12
C ASP A 20 -13.63 -9.91 4.12
N GLU A 21 -12.83 -8.83 4.10
CA GLU A 21 -11.77 -8.62 3.11
C GLU A 21 -10.74 -9.75 3.09
N VAL A 22 -10.48 -10.39 4.23
CA VAL A 22 -9.53 -11.52 4.34
C VAL A 22 -10.05 -12.75 3.58
N ASP A 23 -11.32 -13.08 3.76
CA ASP A 23 -11.91 -14.26 3.11
C ASP A 23 -12.17 -13.99 1.62
N MET A 24 -12.58 -12.78 1.27
CA MET A 24 -12.72 -12.37 -0.12
C MET A 24 -11.38 -12.40 -0.87
N TYR A 25 -10.28 -11.97 -0.22
CA TYR A 25 -8.96 -12.05 -0.84
C TYR A 25 -8.51 -13.51 -1.04
N LYS A 26 -8.73 -14.41 -0.05
CA LYS A 26 -8.45 -15.83 -0.21
C LYS A 26 -9.22 -16.42 -1.38
N ALA A 27 -10.50 -16.07 -1.53
CA ALA A 27 -11.32 -16.51 -2.66
C ALA A 27 -10.77 -15.97 -3.99
N ALA A 28 -10.39 -14.70 -4.07
CA ALA A 28 -9.76 -14.11 -5.24
C ALA A 28 -8.44 -14.81 -5.59
N TYR A 29 -7.60 -15.12 -4.60
CA TYR A 29 -6.34 -15.84 -4.77
C TYR A 29 -6.58 -17.26 -5.32
N THR A 30 -7.48 -18.01 -4.71
CA THR A 30 -7.84 -19.38 -5.14
C THR A 30 -8.31 -19.43 -6.60
N ASN A 31 -9.06 -18.41 -7.00
CA ASN A 31 -9.55 -18.27 -8.39
C ASN A 31 -8.55 -17.54 -9.30
N ARG A 32 -7.32 -17.28 -8.84
CA ARG A 32 -6.25 -16.61 -9.61
C ARG A 32 -6.66 -15.24 -10.18
N MET A 33 -7.53 -14.54 -9.49
CA MET A 33 -8.02 -13.24 -9.90
C MET A 33 -7.01 -12.16 -9.48
N PRO A 34 -6.66 -11.19 -10.35
CA PRO A 34 -5.87 -10.04 -9.93
C PRO A 34 -6.69 -9.13 -9.04
N VAL A 35 -6.02 -8.48 -8.09
CA VAL A 35 -6.66 -7.66 -7.05
C VAL A 35 -6.22 -6.21 -7.14
N LYS A 36 -7.15 -5.27 -6.96
CA LYS A 36 -6.86 -3.86 -6.77
C LYS A 36 -7.36 -3.38 -5.41
N LEU A 37 -6.50 -2.66 -4.71
CA LEU A 37 -6.79 -2.04 -3.43
C LEU A 37 -6.94 -0.52 -3.63
N LYS A 38 -8.09 0.00 -3.30
CA LYS A 38 -8.41 1.42 -3.41
C LYS A 38 -8.68 1.99 -2.03
N GLY A 39 -8.11 3.11 -1.69
CA GLY A 39 -8.37 3.76 -0.39
C GLY A 39 -7.35 4.84 -0.07
N PRO A 40 -7.59 5.65 0.98
CA PRO A 40 -6.72 6.77 1.35
C PRO A 40 -5.31 6.31 1.76
N THR A 41 -4.39 7.26 1.84
CA THR A 41 -3.03 7.03 2.31
C THR A 41 -3.04 6.55 3.76
N GLY A 42 -2.21 5.53 4.06
CA GLY A 42 -2.00 5.04 5.43
C GLY A 42 -3.22 4.38 6.09
N CYS A 43 -4.21 3.91 5.31
CA CYS A 43 -5.37 3.13 5.82
C CYS A 43 -5.10 1.61 5.93
N GLY A 44 -3.86 1.15 5.70
CA GLY A 44 -3.48 -0.25 5.92
C GLY A 44 -3.43 -1.14 4.68
N LYS A 45 -3.53 -0.61 3.44
CA LYS A 45 -3.48 -1.43 2.20
C LYS A 45 -2.26 -2.34 2.10
N SER A 46 -1.06 -1.77 2.26
CA SER A 46 0.20 -2.54 2.15
C SER A 46 0.33 -3.55 3.28
N ARG A 47 -0.07 -3.19 4.51
CA ARG A 47 -0.11 -4.09 5.66
C ARG A 47 -1.05 -5.29 5.42
N PHE A 48 -2.21 -5.04 4.80
CA PHE A 48 -3.13 -6.10 4.40
C PHE A 48 -2.49 -7.09 3.41
N VAL A 49 -1.76 -6.59 2.39
CA VAL A 49 -1.09 -7.46 1.43
C VAL A 49 0.00 -8.30 2.10
N GLU A 50 0.80 -7.71 3.00
CA GLU A 50 1.79 -8.43 3.80
C GLU A 50 1.13 -9.54 4.65
N TYR A 51 0.05 -9.20 5.36
CA TYR A 51 -0.70 -10.16 6.16
C TYR A 51 -1.25 -11.31 5.32
N MET A 52 -1.82 -11.01 4.15
CA MET A 52 -2.36 -12.04 3.25
C MET A 52 -1.26 -12.91 2.65
N ALA A 53 -0.11 -12.34 2.28
CA ALA A 53 1.04 -13.11 1.81
C ALA A 53 1.55 -14.08 2.89
N TYR A 54 1.64 -13.63 4.14
CA TYR A 54 1.96 -14.50 5.27
C TYR A 54 0.91 -15.63 5.47
N LYS A 55 -0.38 -15.27 5.50
CA LYS A 55 -1.47 -16.25 5.69
C LYS A 55 -1.55 -17.30 4.58
N LEU A 56 -1.19 -16.93 3.36
CA LEU A 56 -1.14 -17.84 2.21
C LEU A 56 0.20 -18.60 2.12
N GLY A 57 1.20 -18.22 2.93
CA GLY A 57 2.55 -18.78 2.86
C GLY A 57 3.26 -18.51 1.54
N LYS A 58 2.94 -17.39 0.87
CA LYS A 58 3.48 -17.03 -0.45
C LYS A 58 4.49 -15.89 -0.36
N PRO A 59 5.53 -15.92 -1.23
CA PRO A 59 6.48 -14.81 -1.34
C PRO A 59 5.77 -13.54 -1.79
N LEU A 60 6.16 -12.40 -1.23
CA LEU A 60 5.66 -11.08 -1.60
C LEU A 60 6.77 -10.23 -2.19
N ILE A 61 6.61 -9.82 -3.44
CA ILE A 61 7.49 -8.85 -4.10
C ILE A 61 6.73 -7.53 -4.20
N THR A 62 7.12 -6.56 -3.40
CA THR A 62 6.53 -5.22 -3.40
C THR A 62 7.37 -4.28 -4.28
N VAL A 63 6.69 -3.53 -5.12
CA VAL A 63 7.27 -2.51 -6.00
C VAL A 63 6.57 -1.20 -5.75
N ALA A 64 7.27 -0.21 -5.22
CA ALA A 64 6.78 1.17 -5.13
C ALA A 64 6.86 1.82 -6.50
N CYS A 65 5.73 2.11 -7.10
CA CYS A 65 5.66 2.72 -8.42
C CYS A 65 5.97 4.22 -8.37
N ASN A 66 6.65 4.72 -9.39
CA ASN A 66 6.97 6.14 -9.54
C ASN A 66 7.07 6.54 -11.02
N GLU A 67 7.17 7.83 -11.31
CA GLU A 67 7.20 8.39 -12.66
C GLU A 67 8.44 7.98 -13.49
N ASP A 68 9.54 7.67 -12.84
CA ASP A 68 10.79 7.28 -13.53
C ASP A 68 10.79 5.79 -13.92
N MET A 69 9.85 5.01 -13.39
CA MET A 69 9.76 3.58 -13.64
C MET A 69 9.32 3.30 -15.08
N SER A 70 10.08 2.44 -15.74
CA SER A 70 9.77 1.90 -17.07
C SER A 70 9.24 0.46 -17.00
N ALA A 71 8.61 -0.01 -18.07
CA ALA A 71 8.22 -1.41 -18.20
C ALA A 71 9.39 -2.38 -17.98
N SER A 72 10.61 -2.00 -18.42
CA SER A 72 11.83 -2.82 -18.23
C SER A 72 12.19 -3.03 -16.76
N ASP A 73 11.85 -2.09 -15.88
CA ASP A 73 12.11 -2.24 -14.44
C ASP A 73 11.19 -3.29 -13.81
N LEU A 74 10.00 -3.51 -14.37
CA LEU A 74 9.08 -4.58 -13.95
C LEU A 74 9.40 -5.93 -14.56
N VAL A 75 9.69 -5.96 -15.88
CA VAL A 75 9.83 -7.25 -16.60
C VAL A 75 11.26 -7.75 -16.62
N GLY A 76 12.26 -6.87 -16.67
CA GLY A 76 13.67 -7.22 -16.70
C GLY A 76 14.42 -6.52 -17.82
N ARG A 77 15.75 -6.67 -17.77
CA ARG A 77 16.68 -6.03 -18.71
C ARG A 77 17.95 -6.82 -18.87
N PHE A 78 18.65 -6.57 -19.98
CA PHE A 78 20.01 -7.04 -20.15
C PHE A 78 20.98 -6.19 -19.32
N LEU A 79 21.89 -6.86 -18.63
CA LEU A 79 22.99 -6.26 -17.89
C LEU A 79 24.32 -6.75 -18.48
N LEU A 80 25.33 -5.88 -18.50
CA LEU A 80 26.69 -6.25 -18.80
C LEU A 80 27.33 -6.86 -17.55
N ASP A 81 27.88 -8.05 -17.70
CA ASP A 81 28.69 -8.72 -16.69
C ASP A 81 30.07 -9.04 -17.28
N LYS A 82 31.00 -9.50 -16.45
CA LYS A 82 32.37 -9.86 -16.85
C LYS A 82 32.41 -10.92 -17.94
N GLU A 83 31.40 -11.76 -18.03
CA GLU A 83 31.29 -12.86 -19.01
C GLU A 83 30.40 -12.50 -20.22
N GLY A 84 29.89 -11.26 -20.30
CA GLY A 84 29.04 -10.80 -21.41
C GLY A 84 27.72 -10.20 -20.98
N THR A 85 26.73 -10.21 -21.88
CA THR A 85 25.40 -9.68 -21.62
C THR A 85 24.49 -10.76 -21.06
N ILE A 86 24.00 -10.56 -19.84
CA ILE A 86 23.06 -11.47 -19.18
C ILE A 86 21.69 -10.81 -19.02
N TRP A 87 20.63 -11.61 -19.12
CA TRP A 87 19.28 -11.15 -18.78
C TRP A 87 19.02 -11.26 -17.29
N LYS A 88 18.49 -10.21 -16.68
CA LYS A 88 18.02 -10.22 -15.30
C LYS A 88 16.50 -9.96 -15.27
N ASP A 89 15.73 -10.94 -14.77
CA ASP A 89 14.30 -10.79 -14.57
C ASP A 89 14.01 -9.64 -13.58
N GLY A 90 13.02 -8.81 -13.90
CA GLY A 90 12.47 -7.82 -12.98
C GLY A 90 11.49 -8.44 -11.97
N PRO A 91 11.01 -7.65 -11.00
CA PRO A 91 10.16 -8.14 -9.92
C PRO A 91 8.87 -8.81 -10.39
N LEU A 92 8.21 -8.25 -11.40
CA LEU A 92 7.00 -8.83 -11.97
C LEU A 92 7.27 -10.16 -12.67
N ALA A 93 8.35 -10.23 -13.48
CA ALA A 93 8.74 -11.46 -14.16
C ALA A 93 9.14 -12.55 -13.16
N MET A 94 9.86 -12.19 -12.10
CA MET A 94 10.21 -13.12 -11.02
C MET A 94 8.97 -13.69 -10.33
N ALA A 95 8.02 -12.84 -9.94
CA ALA A 95 6.78 -13.29 -9.32
C ALA A 95 5.96 -14.18 -10.26
N ALA A 96 5.81 -13.77 -11.53
CA ALA A 96 5.06 -14.53 -12.52
C ALA A 96 5.67 -15.90 -12.82
N ARG A 97 7.00 -15.97 -12.92
CA ARG A 97 7.71 -17.20 -13.24
C ARG A 97 7.75 -18.20 -12.08
N TYR A 98 7.93 -17.74 -10.85
CA TYR A 98 8.19 -18.61 -9.69
C TYR A 98 7.05 -18.70 -8.69
N GLY A 99 5.91 -18.02 -8.92
CA GLY A 99 4.70 -18.19 -8.12
C GLY A 99 4.68 -17.36 -6.84
N GLY A 100 4.87 -16.03 -6.96
CA GLY A 100 4.74 -15.09 -5.85
C GLY A 100 3.59 -14.11 -6.03
N ILE A 101 3.30 -13.36 -4.99
CA ILE A 101 2.43 -12.18 -5.05
C ILE A 101 3.30 -10.99 -5.49
N CYS A 102 2.95 -10.38 -6.62
CA CYS A 102 3.55 -9.12 -7.05
C CYS A 102 2.63 -7.97 -6.66
N TYR A 103 3.08 -7.12 -5.76
CA TYR A 103 2.33 -5.97 -5.30
C TYR A 103 2.92 -4.68 -5.87
N LEU A 104 2.16 -4.02 -6.75
CA LEU A 104 2.51 -2.72 -7.31
C LEU A 104 1.81 -1.65 -6.48
N ASP A 105 2.54 -1.02 -5.59
CA ASP A 105 2.04 0.04 -4.72
C ASP A 105 2.04 1.38 -5.45
N GLU A 106 0.95 2.13 -5.31
CA GLU A 106 0.73 3.43 -5.96
C GLU A 106 0.88 3.36 -7.50
N VAL A 107 0.27 2.33 -8.11
CA VAL A 107 0.42 2.02 -9.55
C VAL A 107 0.10 3.18 -10.50
N VAL A 108 -0.70 4.13 -10.06
CA VAL A 108 -1.07 5.35 -10.82
C VAL A 108 0.07 6.37 -10.92
N GLU A 109 1.10 6.26 -10.05
CA GLU A 109 2.31 7.08 -10.15
C GLU A 109 3.25 6.59 -11.26
N ALA A 110 3.11 5.34 -11.70
CA ALA A 110 3.87 4.84 -12.84
C ALA A 110 3.35 5.42 -14.16
N ARG A 111 4.23 5.49 -15.16
CA ARG A 111 3.87 5.90 -16.51
C ARG A 111 2.84 4.96 -17.11
N GLN A 112 1.98 5.48 -17.99
CA GLN A 112 0.90 4.68 -18.61
C GLN A 112 1.42 3.48 -19.42
N ASP A 113 2.58 3.62 -20.09
CA ASP A 113 3.23 2.53 -20.83
C ASP A 113 3.67 1.39 -19.91
N THR A 114 4.09 1.70 -18.67
CA THR A 114 4.42 0.73 -17.64
C THR A 114 3.21 -0.08 -17.20
N THR A 115 2.04 0.56 -17.10
CA THR A 115 0.81 -0.16 -16.68
C THR A 115 0.24 -1.08 -17.75
N VAL A 116 0.57 -0.88 -19.03
CA VAL A 116 0.09 -1.76 -20.12
C VAL A 116 0.73 -3.15 -20.06
N VAL A 117 1.96 -3.26 -19.57
CA VAL A 117 2.69 -4.55 -19.50
C VAL A 117 2.01 -5.58 -18.61
N ILE A 118 1.18 -5.14 -17.64
CA ILE A 118 0.47 -6.05 -16.75
C ILE A 118 -0.81 -6.65 -17.36
N HIS A 119 -1.35 -6.09 -18.45
CA HIS A 119 -2.65 -6.47 -19.00
C HIS A 119 -2.75 -7.96 -19.37
N PRO A 120 -1.76 -8.61 -20.05
CA PRO A 120 -1.86 -10.02 -20.40
C PRO A 120 -1.82 -10.95 -19.17
N LEU A 121 -1.33 -10.47 -18.01
CA LEU A 121 -1.38 -11.21 -16.75
C LEU A 121 -2.74 -11.12 -16.05
N THR A 122 -3.59 -10.18 -16.46
CA THR A 122 -4.88 -9.87 -15.81
C THR A 122 -6.08 -10.45 -16.55
N ASP A 123 -5.86 -11.23 -17.59
CA ASP A 123 -6.92 -11.93 -18.33
C ASP A 123 -6.65 -13.45 -18.37
N TYR A 124 -7.49 -14.18 -19.10
CA TYR A 124 -7.43 -15.65 -19.21
C TYR A 124 -6.08 -16.19 -19.72
N ARG A 125 -5.32 -15.40 -20.46
CA ARG A 125 -4.01 -15.78 -21.01
C ARG A 125 -2.96 -15.99 -19.91
N ARG A 126 -3.00 -15.16 -18.87
CA ARG A 126 -2.05 -15.20 -17.75
C ARG A 126 -0.59 -15.29 -18.22
N THR A 127 -0.22 -14.46 -19.18
CA THR A 127 1.11 -14.47 -19.80
C THR A 127 1.81 -13.12 -19.60
N LEU A 128 3.15 -13.15 -19.58
CA LEU A 128 3.99 -11.96 -19.55
C LEU A 128 5.00 -12.02 -20.70
N PRO A 129 4.84 -11.24 -21.77
CA PRO A 129 5.83 -11.16 -22.83
C PRO A 129 7.07 -10.40 -22.36
N LEU A 130 8.23 -10.98 -22.61
CA LEU A 130 9.56 -10.40 -22.44
C LEU A 130 10.12 -10.07 -23.83
N ASP A 131 9.57 -9.03 -24.47
CA ASP A 131 9.85 -8.70 -25.88
C ASP A 131 11.35 -8.56 -26.17
N LYS A 132 12.10 -7.89 -25.28
CA LYS A 132 13.55 -7.72 -25.44
C LYS A 132 14.33 -9.02 -25.35
N LYS A 133 13.79 -10.04 -24.66
CA LYS A 133 14.40 -11.37 -24.52
C LYS A 133 13.89 -12.35 -25.56
N GLY A 134 12.77 -12.07 -26.20
CA GLY A 134 12.08 -13.02 -27.09
C GLY A 134 11.45 -14.21 -26.36
N GLU A 135 10.99 -14.03 -25.14
CA GLU A 135 10.41 -15.08 -24.29
C GLU A 135 8.98 -14.70 -23.88
N LEU A 136 8.11 -15.70 -23.76
CA LEU A 136 6.78 -15.56 -23.17
C LEU A 136 6.75 -16.37 -21.86
N ILE A 137 6.50 -15.70 -20.74
CA ILE A 137 6.28 -16.36 -19.45
C ILE A 137 4.81 -16.71 -19.32
N GLU A 138 4.48 -17.98 -19.10
CA GLU A 138 3.19 -18.39 -18.56
C GLU A 138 3.22 -18.24 -17.04
N ALA A 139 2.27 -17.49 -16.49
CA ALA A 139 2.24 -17.21 -15.07
C ALA A 139 2.03 -18.49 -14.25
N HIS A 140 2.90 -18.71 -13.27
CA HIS A 140 2.81 -19.81 -12.32
C HIS A 140 1.40 -19.87 -11.68
N PRO A 141 0.85 -21.06 -11.37
CA PRO A 141 -0.45 -21.19 -10.69
C PRO A 141 -0.58 -20.35 -9.41
N ASP A 142 0.49 -20.23 -8.66
CA ASP A 142 0.54 -19.47 -7.41
C ASP A 142 0.80 -17.95 -7.59
N PHE A 143 0.96 -17.48 -8.83
CA PHE A 143 1.14 -16.06 -9.10
C PHE A 143 -0.14 -15.27 -8.88
N GLN A 144 -0.06 -14.17 -8.17
CA GLN A 144 -1.12 -13.17 -8.10
C GLN A 144 -0.56 -11.76 -8.29
N LEU A 145 -1.25 -10.96 -9.09
CA LEU A 145 -0.98 -9.54 -9.23
C LEU A 145 -1.91 -8.76 -8.30
N VAL A 146 -1.32 -7.89 -7.48
CA VAL A 146 -2.02 -6.94 -6.61
C VAL A 146 -1.56 -5.55 -6.97
N ILE A 147 -2.48 -4.61 -7.12
CA ILE A 147 -2.17 -3.20 -7.33
C ILE A 147 -2.86 -2.36 -6.26
N SER A 148 -2.26 -1.24 -5.88
CA SER A 148 -2.92 -0.24 -5.05
C SER A 148 -2.92 1.14 -5.69
N TYR A 149 -3.88 1.94 -5.31
CA TYR A 149 -3.90 3.36 -5.62
C TYR A 149 -4.79 4.14 -4.65
N ASN A 150 -4.53 5.43 -4.56
CA ASN A 150 -5.32 6.37 -3.78
C ASN A 150 -6.21 7.20 -4.71
N PRO A 151 -7.55 7.08 -4.61
CA PRO A 151 -8.45 7.92 -5.37
C PRO A 151 -8.60 9.28 -4.66
N GLY A 152 -8.44 10.38 -5.37
CA GLY A 152 -8.82 11.68 -4.83
C GLY A 152 -7.70 12.72 -4.73
N TYR A 153 -6.43 12.33 -4.75
CA TYR A 153 -5.29 13.26 -4.72
C TYR A 153 -4.72 13.59 -6.09
N GLN A 154 -5.28 12.98 -7.12
CA GLN A 154 -4.65 13.04 -8.41
C GLN A 154 -5.39 14.00 -9.33
N ASN A 155 -4.62 14.86 -9.99
CA ASN A 155 -5.06 15.49 -11.20
C ASN A 155 -5.83 14.45 -12.02
N LEU A 156 -6.97 14.81 -12.60
CA LEU A 156 -7.82 13.99 -13.48
C LEU A 156 -7.03 13.21 -14.57
N MET A 157 -5.75 13.55 -14.75
CA MET A 157 -4.81 12.94 -15.70
C MET A 157 -4.11 11.67 -15.17
N LYS A 158 -4.10 11.42 -13.85
CA LYS A 158 -3.37 10.27 -13.22
C LYS A 158 -4.30 9.19 -12.67
N ASP A 159 -5.41 8.90 -13.34
CA ASP A 159 -6.29 7.79 -12.95
C ASP A 159 -6.09 6.57 -13.86
N LEU A 160 -6.35 5.39 -13.34
CA LEU A 160 -6.33 4.16 -14.13
C LEU A 160 -7.44 4.21 -15.18
N LYS A 161 -7.10 3.85 -16.43
CA LYS A 161 -8.08 3.70 -17.50
C LYS A 161 -9.16 2.70 -17.08
N GLN A 162 -10.40 2.95 -17.49
CA GLN A 162 -11.53 2.08 -17.16
C GLN A 162 -11.30 0.62 -17.61
N SER A 163 -10.66 0.45 -18.77
CA SER A 163 -10.27 -0.87 -19.28
C SER A 163 -9.29 -1.63 -18.36
N THR A 164 -8.42 -0.90 -17.65
CA THR A 164 -7.53 -1.48 -16.63
C THR A 164 -8.31 -1.78 -15.36
N LYS A 165 -9.14 -0.85 -14.88
CA LYS A 165 -9.94 -1.05 -13.66
C LYS A 165 -10.84 -2.28 -13.70
N GLN A 166 -11.45 -2.56 -14.86
CA GLN A 166 -12.37 -3.70 -15.05
C GLN A 166 -11.68 -5.07 -15.09
N ARG A 167 -10.36 -5.13 -15.08
CA ARG A 167 -9.59 -6.38 -15.07
C ARG A 167 -9.33 -6.91 -13.66
N PHE A 168 -9.67 -6.19 -12.61
CA PHE A 168 -9.31 -6.49 -11.23
C PHE A 168 -10.53 -6.66 -10.33
N CYS A 169 -10.45 -7.60 -9.40
CA CYS A 169 -11.31 -7.60 -8.23
C CYS A 169 -10.98 -6.40 -7.35
N GLY A 170 -11.98 -5.60 -6.97
CA GLY A 170 -11.77 -4.32 -6.28
C GLY A 170 -12.09 -4.38 -4.81
N PHE A 171 -11.12 -4.03 -3.96
CA PHE A 171 -11.28 -3.86 -2.52
C PHE A 171 -11.21 -2.37 -2.19
N ASN A 172 -12.23 -1.88 -1.47
CA ASN A 172 -12.29 -0.49 -1.03
C ASN A 172 -11.88 -0.41 0.43
N PHE A 173 -10.73 0.19 0.69
CA PHE A 173 -10.23 0.45 2.02
C PHE A 173 -10.70 1.83 2.49
N GLN A 174 -11.04 1.92 3.75
CA GLN A 174 -11.35 3.15 4.48
C GLN A 174 -10.53 3.17 5.77
N TYR A 175 -10.50 4.31 6.43
CA TYR A 175 -10.01 4.32 7.81
C TYR A 175 -10.96 3.50 8.68
N PRO A 176 -10.45 2.72 9.65
CA PRO A 176 -11.27 1.96 10.56
C PRO A 176 -12.22 2.84 11.37
N ASP A 177 -13.26 2.25 11.98
CA ASP A 177 -14.03 2.93 12.99
C ASP A 177 -13.15 3.33 14.19
N GLU A 178 -13.61 4.31 14.96
CA GLU A 178 -12.84 4.94 16.04
C GLU A 178 -12.24 3.93 17.03
N LYS A 179 -12.99 2.91 17.42
CA LYS A 179 -12.54 1.91 18.40
C LYS A 179 -11.51 0.97 17.79
N THR A 180 -11.78 0.49 16.60
CA THR A 180 -10.88 -0.39 15.86
C THR A 180 -9.58 0.33 15.54
N GLU A 181 -9.64 1.59 15.09
CA GLU A 181 -8.44 2.38 14.83
C GLU A 181 -7.63 2.65 16.10
N ALA A 182 -8.29 2.98 17.22
CA ALA A 182 -7.61 3.16 18.51
C ALA A 182 -6.92 1.87 18.98
N HIS A 183 -7.55 0.72 18.79
CA HIS A 183 -6.92 -0.58 19.09
C HIS A 183 -5.68 -0.82 18.22
N ILE A 184 -5.75 -0.53 16.92
CA ILE A 184 -4.59 -0.63 16.00
C ILE A 184 -3.46 0.28 16.46
N VAL A 185 -3.77 1.56 16.74
CA VAL A 185 -2.77 2.53 17.19
C VAL A 185 -2.13 2.09 18.50
N SER A 186 -2.92 1.62 19.49
CA SER A 186 -2.42 1.12 20.76
C SER A 186 -1.46 -0.06 20.58
N LYS A 187 -1.85 -1.04 19.76
CA LYS A 187 -1.03 -2.24 19.48
C LYS A 187 0.28 -1.92 18.77
N GLU A 188 0.23 -1.08 17.73
CA GLU A 188 1.40 -0.75 16.91
C GLU A 188 2.36 0.22 17.59
N SER A 189 1.87 1.07 18.50
CA SER A 189 2.69 2.09 19.18
C SER A 189 3.07 1.75 20.62
N GLY A 190 2.37 0.80 21.26
CA GLY A 190 2.60 0.43 22.66
C GLY A 190 2.00 1.38 23.70
N ILE A 191 1.19 2.37 23.30
CA ILE A 191 0.48 3.25 24.24
C ILE A 191 -0.84 2.63 24.70
N ASP A 192 -1.40 3.18 25.80
CA ASP A 192 -2.71 2.78 26.28
C ASP A 192 -3.85 3.16 25.33
N GLU A 193 -4.94 2.38 25.31
CA GLU A 193 -6.08 2.60 24.41
C GLU A 193 -6.76 3.96 24.60
N LYS A 194 -6.77 4.50 25.82
CA LYS A 194 -7.37 5.82 26.10
C LYS A 194 -6.58 6.93 25.41
N THR A 195 -5.26 6.85 25.43
CA THR A 195 -4.40 7.81 24.70
C THR A 195 -4.54 7.61 23.19
N ALA A 196 -4.53 6.35 22.72
CA ALA A 196 -4.73 6.03 21.30
C ALA A 196 -6.09 6.56 20.77
N LEU A 197 -7.16 6.40 21.54
CA LEU A 197 -8.48 6.92 21.20
C LEU A 197 -8.48 8.43 21.00
N LYS A 198 -7.77 9.16 21.86
CA LYS A 198 -7.63 10.62 21.69
C LYS A 198 -6.89 11.01 20.41
N LEU A 199 -5.82 10.28 20.06
CA LEU A 199 -5.11 10.51 18.80
C LEU A 199 -6.04 10.27 17.58
N VAL A 200 -6.82 9.21 17.62
CA VAL A 200 -7.79 8.90 16.56
C VAL A 200 -8.87 9.95 16.45
N GLN A 201 -9.39 10.47 17.56
CA GLN A 201 -10.37 11.56 17.56
C GLN A 201 -9.84 12.84 16.91
N ILE A 202 -8.56 13.15 17.13
CA ILE A 202 -7.89 14.24 16.43
C ILE A 202 -7.83 13.97 14.93
N ALA A 203 -7.41 12.76 14.55
CA ALA A 203 -7.32 12.37 13.16
C ALA A 203 -8.68 12.47 12.44
N GLN A 204 -9.75 12.02 13.07
CA GLN A 204 -11.11 12.12 12.51
C GLN A 204 -11.55 13.58 12.29
N ARG A 205 -11.26 14.47 13.25
CA ARG A 205 -11.57 15.90 13.07
C ARG A 205 -10.80 16.50 11.90
N ALA A 206 -9.50 16.19 11.75
CA ALA A 206 -8.71 16.64 10.63
C ALA A 206 -9.24 16.07 9.29
N ARG A 207 -9.66 14.81 9.25
CA ARG A 207 -10.28 14.18 8.06
C ARG A 207 -11.56 14.88 7.63
N ASN A 208 -12.34 15.43 8.57
CA ASN A 208 -13.55 16.20 8.26
C ASN A 208 -13.23 17.57 7.63
N LEU A 209 -12.01 18.05 7.69
CA LEU A 209 -11.55 19.29 7.06
C LEU A 209 -11.00 19.06 5.64
N VAL A 210 -10.94 17.83 5.14
CA VAL A 210 -10.54 17.54 3.76
C VAL A 210 -11.52 18.17 2.79
N GLY A 211 -11.00 18.93 1.81
CA GLY A 211 -11.80 19.76 0.91
C GLY A 211 -12.23 21.12 1.48
N HIS A 212 -11.88 21.42 2.74
CA HIS A 212 -12.12 22.69 3.42
C HIS A 212 -10.79 23.29 3.94
N GLY A 213 -9.76 23.23 3.12
CA GLY A 213 -8.43 23.76 3.43
C GLY A 213 -7.36 22.69 3.66
N LEU A 214 -7.74 21.43 3.84
CA LEU A 214 -6.80 20.32 3.85
C LEU A 214 -6.97 19.47 2.57
N ASP A 215 -5.86 19.15 1.94
CA ASP A 215 -5.83 18.22 0.82
C ASP A 215 -5.94 16.78 1.30
N GLU A 216 -5.30 16.44 2.41
CA GLU A 216 -5.28 15.11 3.03
C GLU A 216 -5.56 15.17 4.54
N GLY A 217 -6.27 14.16 5.04
CA GLY A 217 -6.50 13.99 6.47
C GLY A 217 -5.35 13.23 7.16
N ILE A 218 -5.33 13.28 8.49
CA ILE A 218 -4.37 12.52 9.29
C ILE A 218 -4.64 11.01 9.12
N SER A 219 -3.65 10.29 8.62
CA SER A 219 -3.73 8.84 8.43
C SER A 219 -3.56 8.06 9.73
N THR A 220 -3.99 6.80 9.77
CA THR A 220 -3.71 5.88 10.89
C THR A 220 -2.21 5.72 11.14
N ARG A 221 -1.39 5.74 10.08
CA ARG A 221 0.09 5.72 10.19
C ARG A 221 0.63 6.88 11.02
N LEU A 222 0.11 8.09 10.82
CA LEU A 222 0.53 9.26 11.58
C LEU A 222 0.09 9.17 13.05
N CYS A 223 -1.08 8.59 13.33
CA CYS A 223 -1.51 8.28 14.69
C CYS A 223 -0.55 7.30 15.39
N VAL A 224 -0.09 6.25 14.68
CA VAL A 224 0.90 5.29 15.19
C VAL A 224 2.22 6.00 15.49
N TYR A 225 2.71 6.86 14.60
CA TYR A 225 3.94 7.61 14.83
C TYR A 225 3.84 8.54 16.05
N ALA A 226 2.73 9.25 16.21
CA ALA A 226 2.49 10.05 17.41
C ALA A 226 2.48 9.18 18.68
N GLY A 227 1.83 8.02 18.60
CA GLY A 227 1.81 7.04 19.69
C GLY A 227 3.20 6.55 20.07
N GLN A 228 4.04 6.20 19.10
CA GLN A 228 5.43 5.77 19.33
C GLN A 228 6.25 6.86 20.02
N LEU A 229 6.15 8.11 19.56
CA LEU A 229 6.80 9.24 20.23
C LEU A 229 6.34 9.43 21.69
N ILE A 230 5.03 9.24 21.95
CA ILE A 230 4.48 9.31 23.30
C ILE A 230 4.98 8.13 24.16
N ALA A 231 5.07 6.92 23.61
CA ALA A 231 5.65 5.77 24.30
C ALA A 231 7.11 6.02 24.70
N ASP A 232 7.87 6.73 23.88
CA ASP A 232 9.24 7.19 24.14
C ASP A 232 9.31 8.45 25.03
N LYS A 233 8.19 8.78 25.72
CA LYS A 233 8.08 9.90 26.68
C LYS A 233 8.20 11.30 26.07
N VAL A 234 8.01 11.46 24.78
CA VAL A 234 7.85 12.79 24.17
C VAL A 234 6.54 13.39 24.70
N GLU A 235 6.57 14.68 24.99
CA GLU A 235 5.39 15.42 25.42
C GLU A 235 4.27 15.29 24.36
N LYS A 236 3.05 14.96 24.79
CA LYS A 236 1.96 14.56 23.91
C LYS A 236 1.61 15.59 22.83
N LYS A 237 1.58 16.87 23.18
CA LYS A 237 1.29 17.95 22.23
C LYS A 237 2.40 18.06 21.17
N SER A 238 3.65 17.94 21.59
CA SER A 238 4.81 17.96 20.71
C SER A 238 4.81 16.75 19.76
N ALA A 239 4.49 15.55 20.28
CA ALA A 239 4.35 14.36 19.48
C ALA A 239 3.26 14.51 18.41
N CYS A 240 2.08 15.00 18.78
CA CYS A 240 0.99 15.27 17.83
C CYS A 240 1.38 16.33 16.79
N LYS A 241 2.06 17.41 17.20
CA LYS A 241 2.51 18.45 16.26
C LYS A 241 3.42 17.87 15.20
N ILE A 242 4.45 17.13 15.63
CA ILE A 242 5.49 16.59 14.73
C ILE A 242 4.94 15.48 13.84
N ALA A 243 4.17 14.56 14.41
CA ALA A 243 3.75 13.36 13.69
C ALA A 243 2.39 13.48 12.99
N MET A 244 1.51 14.38 13.42
CA MET A 244 0.14 14.44 12.89
C MET A 244 -0.19 15.74 12.19
N VAL A 245 0.32 16.89 12.67
CA VAL A 245 -0.04 18.21 12.11
C VAL A 245 0.93 18.62 11.00
N ASN A 246 2.22 18.70 11.30
CA ASN A 246 3.23 19.17 10.35
C ASN A 246 3.29 18.35 9.03
N PRO A 247 3.03 17.02 9.03
CA PRO A 247 3.08 16.25 7.77
C PRO A 247 1.92 16.49 6.81
N ILE A 248 0.81 17.11 7.23
CA ILE A 248 -0.40 17.22 6.42
C ILE A 248 -0.63 18.61 5.83
N THR A 249 0.09 19.64 6.30
CA THR A 249 -0.02 20.99 5.77
C THR A 249 1.19 21.85 6.13
N ASP A 250 1.59 22.71 5.19
CA ASP A 250 2.59 23.77 5.38
C ASP A 250 1.93 25.14 5.65
N ASP A 251 0.60 25.22 5.59
CA ASP A 251 -0.16 26.44 5.87
C ASP A 251 -0.22 26.71 7.38
N LEU A 252 0.41 27.80 7.80
CA LEU A 252 0.53 28.16 9.20
C LEU A 252 -0.81 28.41 9.90
N ASP A 253 -1.80 28.96 9.18
CA ASP A 253 -3.13 29.25 9.75
C ASP A 253 -3.88 27.92 10.01
N ILE A 254 -3.71 26.95 9.13
CA ILE A 254 -4.27 25.61 9.32
C ILE A 254 -3.53 24.87 10.44
N VAL A 255 -2.20 24.95 10.48
CA VAL A 255 -1.37 24.39 11.57
C VAL A 255 -1.85 24.92 12.91
N ASP A 256 -2.03 26.24 13.05
CA ASP A 256 -2.47 26.87 14.31
C ASP A 256 -3.90 26.45 14.68
N THR A 257 -4.80 26.33 13.70
CA THR A 257 -6.17 25.86 13.91
C THR A 257 -6.20 24.41 14.41
N LEU A 258 -5.45 23.52 13.78
CA LEU A 258 -5.32 22.12 14.21
C LEU A 258 -4.68 22.03 15.58
N TYR A 259 -3.65 22.84 15.85
CA TYR A 259 -2.97 22.87 17.14
C TYR A 259 -3.86 23.41 18.27
N ALA A 260 -4.67 24.42 18.00
CA ALA A 260 -5.69 24.87 18.94
C ALA A 260 -6.72 23.77 19.25
N ALA A 261 -7.13 23.01 18.21
CA ALA A 261 -8.04 21.87 18.40
C ALA A 261 -7.44 20.75 19.27
N LEU A 262 -6.11 20.53 19.23
CA LEU A 262 -5.41 19.59 20.13
C LEU A 262 -5.58 19.97 21.60
N SER A 263 -5.58 21.27 21.91
CA SER A 263 -5.73 21.77 23.29
C SER A 263 -7.11 21.50 23.88
N LEU A 264 -8.15 21.40 23.03
CA LEU A 264 -9.52 21.12 23.45
C LEU A 264 -9.78 19.65 23.81
N ILE A 265 -8.90 18.73 23.38
CA ILE A 265 -9.09 17.29 23.60
C ILE A 265 -8.41 16.81 24.91
N HIS A 266 -7.81 17.72 25.68
CA HIS A 266 -7.10 17.39 26.93
C HIS A 266 -6.12 16.23 26.79
N ILE A 267 -5.27 16.31 25.76
CA ILE A 267 -4.14 15.41 25.57
C ILE A 267 -2.98 15.78 26.47
#